data_26d5543480e6e478276e5ef5ccc1cc36
#
_entry.id   26d5543480e6e478276e5ef5ccc1cc36
#
_cell.length_a   1.000
_cell.length_b   1.000
_cell.length_c   1.000
_cell.angle_alpha   90.00
_cell.angle_beta   90.00
_cell.angle_gamma   90.00
#
_symmetry.space_group_name_H-M   'P 1'
#
loop_
_entity.id
_entity.type
_entity.pdbx_description
1 polymer ?
#
loop_
_entity_poly.entity_id
_entity_poly.type
_entity_poly.pdbx_seq_one_letter_code
_entity_poly.pdbx_strand_id
1 'polypeptide(L)'
;MDRNTLLAFFLIAIVLIFTPMYMETFSPSPEPAIVEDTGLDSTHGLPIGKKPNATKTVKQKPEVFQLTSPTKADLEEKLIELETNLYNATVSTKGGGSIVSFSFKNYFDQDSQQVNLINGINKENLSIRFQNLDGDPINLGKNWSYNGFLGGSINSKETLKFSTEISPGQFITKSLTFRPDSYVIDISVDAQKVQSQVFSGNYSIGWYGGLPPTEKNEKDDFVYFKSYVFQGGELEEVKIKEGETESQSFNGSTDWVAIRTKYFITSLVPNNPGQVTSAAIGGSFSDREAYDMEVLLPASDISNISLYLGPL
;
A
#
# COMPACT_ATOMS: atom_id res chain seq x y z
N MET A 1 15.69 -48.78 -16.44
CA MET A 1 15.19 -47.84 -15.41
C MET A 1 16.19 -47.81 -14.28
N ASP A 2 16.75 -46.65 -13.98
CA ASP A 2 17.73 -46.54 -12.90
C ASP A 2 17.09 -46.79 -11.53
N ARG A 3 17.84 -47.46 -10.65
CA ARG A 3 17.42 -47.84 -9.30
C ARG A 3 16.91 -46.62 -8.52
N ASN A 4 17.47 -45.43 -8.76
CA ASN A 4 17.07 -44.17 -8.14
C ASN A 4 15.72 -43.67 -8.68
N THR A 5 15.42 -43.85 -9.95
CA THR A 5 14.13 -43.52 -10.56
C THR A 5 13.01 -44.39 -10.00
N LEU A 6 13.28 -45.69 -9.82
CA LEU A 6 12.31 -46.62 -9.23
C LEU A 6 12.03 -46.30 -7.76
N LEU A 7 13.05 -45.87 -7.02
CA LEU A 7 12.92 -45.43 -5.61
C LEU A 7 12.12 -44.12 -5.49
N ALA A 8 12.31 -43.18 -6.42
CA ALA A 8 11.54 -41.94 -6.49
C ALA A 8 10.05 -42.18 -6.76
N PHE A 9 9.72 -43.07 -7.72
CA PHE A 9 8.34 -43.48 -7.98
C PHE A 9 7.69 -44.16 -6.79
N PHE A 10 8.43 -45.01 -6.08
CA PHE A 10 7.94 -45.68 -4.88
C PHE A 10 7.64 -44.69 -3.74
N LEU A 11 8.50 -43.68 -3.53
CA LEU A 11 8.30 -42.61 -2.58
C LEU A 11 7.07 -41.74 -2.90
N ILE A 12 6.89 -41.38 -4.17
CA ILE A 12 5.72 -40.63 -4.65
C ILE A 12 4.44 -41.44 -4.44
N ALA A 13 4.46 -42.74 -4.74
CA ALA A 13 3.30 -43.60 -4.50
C ALA A 13 2.93 -43.72 -3.01
N ILE A 14 3.91 -43.79 -2.13
CA ILE A 14 3.69 -43.78 -0.69
C ILE A 14 3.02 -42.47 -0.25
N VAL A 15 3.52 -41.32 -0.68
CA VAL A 15 2.94 -40.02 -0.35
C VAL A 15 1.48 -39.95 -0.82
N LEU A 16 1.18 -40.36 -2.05
CA LEU A 16 -0.18 -40.33 -2.60
C LEU A 16 -1.14 -41.25 -1.87
N ILE A 17 -0.67 -42.40 -1.38
CA ILE A 17 -1.52 -43.33 -0.61
C ILE A 17 -1.79 -42.84 0.80
N PHE A 18 -0.82 -42.22 1.46
CA PHE A 18 -0.95 -41.75 2.84
C PHE A 18 -1.58 -40.36 2.97
N THR A 19 -1.58 -39.53 1.91
CA THR A 19 -2.20 -38.20 1.94
C THR A 19 -3.70 -38.22 2.31
N PRO A 20 -4.55 -39.08 1.71
CA PRO A 20 -5.97 -39.16 2.11
C PRO A 20 -6.18 -39.55 3.57
N MET A 21 -5.39 -40.52 4.05
CA MET A 21 -5.48 -41.01 5.43
C MET A 21 -5.04 -39.94 6.44
N TYR A 22 -4.07 -39.12 6.08
CA TYR A 22 -3.64 -37.97 6.88
C TYR A 22 -4.72 -36.88 6.94
N MET A 23 -5.36 -36.60 5.80
CA MET A 23 -6.45 -35.62 5.72
C MET A 23 -7.67 -36.02 6.54
N GLU A 24 -8.05 -37.29 6.57
CA GLU A 24 -9.16 -37.79 7.43
C GLU A 24 -8.89 -37.63 8.94
N THR A 25 -7.61 -37.65 9.34
CA THR A 25 -7.23 -37.58 10.77
C THR A 25 -7.16 -36.14 11.28
N PHE A 26 -6.90 -35.14 10.41
CA PHE A 26 -6.68 -33.74 10.79
C PHE A 26 -7.73 -32.76 10.27
N SER A 27 -8.68 -33.20 9.44
CA SER A 27 -9.82 -32.35 9.03
C SER A 27 -10.97 -32.52 10.03
N PRO A 28 -11.58 -31.45 10.55
CA PRO A 28 -12.77 -31.56 11.37
C PRO A 28 -13.90 -32.19 10.56
N SER A 29 -14.54 -33.22 11.09
CA SER A 29 -15.70 -33.87 10.48
C SER A 29 -16.82 -32.87 10.22
N PRO A 30 -17.48 -32.89 9.05
CA PRO A 30 -18.72 -32.16 8.87
C PRO A 30 -19.82 -32.77 9.74
N GLU A 31 -20.51 -31.96 10.52
CA GLU A 31 -21.68 -32.39 11.29
C GLU A 31 -22.77 -32.92 10.34
N PRO A 32 -23.48 -34.02 10.72
CA PRO A 32 -24.55 -34.57 9.90
C PRO A 32 -25.75 -33.63 9.90
N ALA A 33 -26.17 -33.25 8.70
CA ALA A 33 -27.40 -32.48 8.46
C ALA A 33 -28.61 -33.33 8.86
N ILE A 34 -29.40 -32.83 9.81
CA ILE A 34 -30.71 -33.37 10.16
C ILE A 34 -31.66 -32.99 9.00
N VAL A 35 -32.17 -33.98 8.31
CA VAL A 35 -33.25 -33.85 7.32
C VAL A 35 -34.57 -33.93 8.10
N GLU A 36 -35.24 -32.81 8.31
CA GLU A 36 -36.68 -32.78 8.57
C GLU A 36 -37.42 -32.34 7.31
N ASP A 37 -38.19 -33.27 6.81
CA ASP A 37 -39.13 -33.10 5.72
C ASP A 37 -40.43 -32.49 6.27
N THR A 38 -40.72 -31.23 5.93
CA THR A 38 -42.10 -30.73 5.89
C THR A 38 -42.18 -29.64 4.81
N GLY A 39 -42.92 -29.96 3.74
CA GLY A 39 -43.21 -29.02 2.66
C GLY A 39 -44.06 -27.83 3.07
N LEU A 40 -43.84 -26.73 2.43
CA LEU A 40 -44.76 -25.77 1.82
C LEU A 40 -44.05 -24.50 1.37
N ASP A 41 -44.11 -24.34 0.12
CA ASP A 41 -44.06 -23.17 -0.76
C ASP A 41 -43.90 -21.78 -0.12
N SER A 42 -42.84 -21.03 -0.55
CA SER A 42 -42.84 -19.64 -0.99
C SER A 42 -41.45 -19.00 -0.96
N THR A 43 -40.88 -18.79 -2.10
CA THR A 43 -40.01 -17.69 -2.55
C THR A 43 -39.31 -16.84 -1.50
N HIS A 44 -38.00 -17.03 -1.36
CA HIS A 44 -36.92 -16.02 -1.37
C HIS A 44 -35.59 -16.69 -1.06
N GLY A 45 -34.86 -17.06 -2.12
CA GLY A 45 -33.52 -17.60 -2.03
C GLY A 45 -32.50 -16.49 -1.73
N LEU A 46 -31.77 -16.66 -0.63
CA LEU A 46 -30.49 -16.01 -0.42
C LEU A 46 -29.38 -16.91 -0.97
N PRO A 47 -28.51 -16.46 -1.84
CA PRO A 47 -27.44 -17.30 -2.36
C PRO A 47 -26.29 -17.38 -1.35
N ILE A 48 -25.93 -18.63 -1.07
CA ILE A 48 -24.76 -19.08 -0.32
C ILE A 48 -23.48 -18.56 -0.98
N GLY A 49 -22.53 -18.19 -0.13
CA GLY A 49 -21.27 -17.54 -0.42
C GLY A 49 -20.50 -18.05 -1.64
N LYS A 50 -20.24 -17.13 -2.54
CA LYS A 50 -19.20 -17.24 -3.56
C LYS A 50 -17.94 -16.63 -3.01
N LYS A 51 -16.79 -17.28 -3.28
CA LYS A 51 -15.44 -16.73 -3.11
C LYS A 51 -15.43 -15.25 -3.51
N PRO A 52 -14.69 -14.38 -2.81
CA PRO A 52 -14.51 -13.01 -3.27
C PRO A 52 -13.86 -13.04 -4.65
N ASN A 53 -14.63 -12.74 -5.69
CA ASN A 53 -14.08 -12.50 -7.01
C ASN A 53 -13.48 -11.11 -7.01
N ALA A 54 -12.19 -11.02 -7.29
CA ALA A 54 -11.56 -9.75 -7.64
C ALA A 54 -12.33 -9.15 -8.84
N THR A 55 -12.96 -8.01 -8.61
CA THR A 55 -13.68 -7.32 -9.69
C THR A 55 -12.66 -6.56 -10.52
N LYS A 56 -12.29 -7.10 -11.67
CA LYS A 56 -11.49 -6.39 -12.67
C LYS A 56 -12.33 -5.23 -13.21
N THR A 57 -12.09 -4.04 -12.70
CA THR A 57 -12.74 -2.83 -13.20
C THR A 57 -11.71 -2.05 -14.00
N VAL A 58 -11.76 -2.18 -15.33
CA VAL A 58 -11.11 -1.25 -16.24
C VAL A 58 -11.84 0.08 -16.10
N LYS A 59 -11.28 1.03 -15.38
CA LYS A 59 -11.81 2.39 -15.29
C LYS A 59 -10.76 3.39 -15.76
N GLN A 60 -11.22 4.28 -16.62
CA GLN A 60 -10.53 5.53 -16.94
C GLN A 60 -10.12 6.21 -15.64
N LYS A 61 -8.88 6.69 -15.60
CA LYS A 61 -8.32 7.47 -14.49
C LYS A 61 -9.25 8.67 -14.23
N PRO A 62 -9.87 8.79 -13.05
CA PRO A 62 -10.67 9.98 -12.76
C PRO A 62 -9.76 11.20 -12.77
N GLU A 63 -10.20 12.27 -13.43
CA GLU A 63 -9.57 13.58 -13.27
C GLU A 63 -9.67 13.98 -11.81
N VAL A 64 -8.53 14.11 -11.15
CA VAL A 64 -8.47 14.51 -9.74
C VAL A 64 -8.58 16.02 -9.67
N PHE A 65 -9.73 16.51 -9.21
CA PHE A 65 -9.90 17.93 -8.91
C PHE A 65 -9.09 18.30 -7.67
N GLN A 66 -8.28 19.34 -7.78
CA GLN A 66 -7.62 19.92 -6.61
C GLN A 66 -8.63 20.86 -5.92
N LEU A 67 -8.88 20.65 -4.64
CA LEU A 67 -9.63 21.60 -3.83
C LEU A 67 -8.89 22.95 -3.83
N THR A 68 -9.46 23.92 -4.52
CA THR A 68 -9.13 25.32 -4.29
C THR A 68 -9.97 25.80 -3.12
N SER A 69 -9.50 25.56 -1.89
CA SER A 69 -10.07 26.28 -0.74
C SER A 69 -9.88 27.76 -0.95
N PRO A 70 -10.95 28.59 -0.86
CA PRO A 70 -10.76 30.02 -0.86
C PRO A 70 -10.05 30.42 0.42
N THR A 71 -8.95 31.16 0.28
CA THR A 71 -8.36 32.00 1.31
C THR A 71 -7.45 31.33 2.35
N LYS A 72 -6.30 30.83 1.93
CA LYS A 72 -5.05 31.08 2.67
C LYS A 72 -3.93 31.18 1.62
N ALA A 73 -3.02 32.14 1.81
CA ALA A 73 -1.82 32.28 0.95
C ALA A 73 -1.23 30.89 0.73
N ASP A 74 -0.92 30.55 -0.54
CA ASP A 74 -0.26 29.29 -0.84
C ASP A 74 0.98 29.18 0.02
N LEU A 75 1.00 28.20 0.94
CA LEU A 75 2.16 27.95 1.78
C LEU A 75 3.34 27.59 0.88
N GLU A 76 4.48 28.21 1.12
CA GLU A 76 5.70 27.82 0.42
C GLU A 76 6.11 26.40 0.78
N GLU A 77 6.61 25.66 -0.20
CA GLU A 77 7.18 24.33 0.01
C GLU A 77 8.43 24.43 0.87
N LYS A 78 8.49 23.64 1.91
CA LYS A 78 9.69 23.43 2.73
C LYS A 78 10.21 22.03 2.51
N LEU A 79 11.52 21.91 2.34
CA LEU A 79 12.24 20.65 2.27
C LEU A 79 12.97 20.42 3.58
N ILE A 80 12.75 19.27 4.19
CA ILE A 80 13.39 18.84 5.44
C ILE A 80 14.36 17.73 5.12
N GLU A 81 15.64 17.99 5.23
CA GLU A 81 16.69 17.00 5.00
C GLU A 81 16.96 16.21 6.29
N LEU A 82 16.98 14.90 6.18
CA LEU A 82 17.17 13.97 7.29
C LEU A 82 18.36 13.08 6.98
N GLU A 83 19.26 12.95 7.94
CA GLU A 83 20.38 12.02 7.87
C GLU A 83 20.26 10.98 8.98
N THR A 84 20.17 9.70 8.61
CA THR A 84 20.16 8.56 9.51
C THR A 84 21.45 7.75 9.38
N ASN A 85 21.62 6.67 10.13
CA ASN A 85 22.74 5.76 9.95
C ASN A 85 22.65 4.96 8.64
N LEU A 86 21.44 4.77 8.08
CA LEU A 86 21.16 3.88 6.97
C LEU A 86 20.95 4.62 5.64
N TYR A 87 20.39 5.83 5.69
CA TYR A 87 20.00 6.60 4.51
C TYR A 87 19.99 8.10 4.77
N ASN A 88 20.00 8.87 3.70
CA ASN A 88 19.63 10.28 3.67
C ASN A 88 18.25 10.41 3.01
N ALA A 89 17.36 11.19 3.60
CA ALA A 89 16.04 11.44 3.06
C ALA A 89 15.74 12.93 3.00
N THR A 90 14.94 13.34 2.02
CA THR A 90 14.36 14.69 1.96
C THR A 90 12.85 14.56 1.98
N VAL A 91 12.22 15.24 2.92
CA VAL A 91 10.76 15.27 3.09
C VAL A 91 10.24 16.65 2.73
N SER A 92 9.23 16.68 1.86
CA SER A 92 8.55 17.92 1.46
C SER A 92 7.30 18.15 2.30
N THR A 93 6.94 19.41 2.52
CA THR A 93 5.63 19.79 3.08
C THR A 93 4.46 19.50 2.16
N LYS A 94 4.67 19.20 0.87
CA LYS A 94 3.63 18.74 -0.05
C LYS A 94 3.01 17.43 0.42
N GLY A 95 1.70 17.33 0.31
CA GLY A 95 0.96 16.14 0.72
C GLY A 95 1.10 15.83 2.22
N GLY A 96 1.60 16.79 3.04
CA GLY A 96 1.85 16.59 4.46
C GLY A 96 2.99 15.62 4.74
N GLY A 97 4.13 15.76 4.05
CA GLY A 97 5.32 14.92 4.24
C GLY A 97 5.49 13.88 3.15
N SER A 98 5.49 14.29 1.88
CA SER A 98 5.95 13.43 0.79
C SER A 98 7.46 13.26 0.84
N ILE A 99 7.97 12.06 0.63
CA ILE A 99 9.40 11.77 0.56
C ILE A 99 9.85 12.06 -0.87
N VAL A 100 10.73 13.03 -1.06
CA VAL A 100 11.18 13.47 -2.40
C VAL A 100 12.58 13.01 -2.76
N SER A 101 13.32 12.47 -1.79
CA SER A 101 14.60 11.79 -1.97
C SER A 101 14.79 10.76 -0.87
N PHE A 102 15.36 9.59 -1.21
CA PHE A 102 15.68 8.53 -0.25
C PHE A 102 16.90 7.75 -0.75
N SER A 103 18.10 8.19 -0.33
CA SER A 103 19.38 7.64 -0.77
C SER A 103 20.00 6.76 0.29
N PHE A 104 20.30 5.52 -0.02
CA PHE A 104 20.97 4.59 0.88
C PHE A 104 22.44 4.94 1.08
N LYS A 105 22.95 4.80 2.28
CA LYS A 105 24.38 4.99 2.58
C LYS A 105 25.25 3.79 2.15
N ASN A 106 24.68 2.58 2.18
CA ASN A 106 25.42 1.34 2.00
C ASN A 106 25.02 0.53 0.75
N TYR A 107 24.17 1.09 -0.12
CA TYR A 107 23.78 0.46 -1.38
C TYR A 107 24.15 1.38 -2.54
N PHE A 108 24.85 0.80 -3.52
CA PHE A 108 25.40 1.52 -4.65
C PHE A 108 24.93 0.85 -5.95
N ASP A 109 24.69 1.66 -6.96
CA ASP A 109 24.45 1.20 -8.31
C ASP A 109 25.76 0.78 -9.00
N GLN A 110 25.69 0.37 -10.26
CA GLN A 110 26.83 -0.07 -11.04
C GLN A 110 27.84 1.05 -11.34
N ASP A 111 27.40 2.28 -11.28
CA ASP A 111 28.25 3.48 -11.47
C ASP A 111 28.82 4.00 -10.14
N SER A 112 28.72 3.19 -9.06
CA SER A 112 29.16 3.51 -7.70
C SER A 112 28.47 4.74 -7.11
N GLN A 113 27.26 5.08 -7.59
CA GLN A 113 26.43 6.10 -7.00
C GLN A 113 25.50 5.47 -5.94
N GLN A 114 25.21 6.21 -4.88
CA GLN A 114 24.24 5.75 -3.89
C GLN A 114 22.87 5.57 -4.52
N VAL A 115 22.26 4.41 -4.31
CA VAL A 115 20.91 4.12 -4.80
C VAL A 115 19.90 5.07 -4.15
N ASN A 116 19.17 5.82 -4.97
CA ASN A 116 18.06 6.68 -4.55
C ASN A 116 16.74 6.07 -5.04
N LEU A 117 15.86 5.66 -4.13
CA LEU A 117 14.56 5.07 -4.48
C LEU A 117 13.50 6.08 -4.89
N ILE A 118 13.81 7.38 -4.88
CA ILE A 118 12.89 8.44 -5.29
C ILE A 118 13.60 9.35 -6.28
N ASN A 119 13.63 8.94 -7.51
CA ASN A 119 14.31 9.68 -8.58
C ASN A 119 13.34 10.60 -9.33
N GLY A 120 12.64 11.48 -8.63
CA GLY A 120 11.71 12.45 -9.23
C GLY A 120 10.41 11.87 -9.80
N ILE A 121 10.17 10.57 -9.60
CA ILE A 121 9.13 9.80 -10.26
C ILE A 121 7.79 9.85 -9.51
N ASN A 122 7.84 9.76 -8.20
CA ASN A 122 6.69 9.58 -7.31
C ASN A 122 6.54 10.76 -6.34
N LYS A 123 6.35 11.94 -6.88
CA LYS A 123 6.26 13.20 -6.12
C LYS A 123 5.04 13.29 -5.20
N GLU A 124 4.05 12.39 -5.37
CA GLU A 124 2.79 12.40 -4.60
C GLU A 124 2.67 11.19 -3.65
N ASN A 125 3.80 10.57 -3.29
CA ASN A 125 3.76 9.47 -2.32
C ASN A 125 3.23 9.96 -0.98
N LEU A 126 2.49 9.09 -0.30
CA LEU A 126 1.87 9.33 1.00
C LEU A 126 0.84 10.47 1.03
N SER A 127 0.35 10.93 -0.13
CA SER A 127 -0.73 11.91 -0.20
C SER A 127 -2.04 11.30 0.29
N ILE A 128 -2.81 12.09 1.04
CA ILE A 128 -4.16 11.72 1.47
C ILE A 128 -5.13 12.09 0.37
N ARG A 129 -6.02 11.15 0.02
CA ARG A 129 -7.09 11.33 -0.97
C ARG A 129 -8.42 10.88 -0.38
N PHE A 130 -9.49 11.56 -0.74
CA PHE A 130 -10.86 11.18 -0.37
C PHE A 130 -11.84 11.77 -1.38
N GLN A 131 -13.12 11.39 -1.29
CA GLN A 131 -14.19 12.08 -1.99
C GLN A 131 -14.91 13.02 -1.02
N ASN A 132 -15.27 14.22 -1.48
CA ASN A 132 -16.14 15.10 -0.73
C ASN A 132 -17.60 14.59 -0.76
N LEU A 133 -18.51 15.27 -0.07
CA LEU A 133 -19.93 14.88 -0.03
C LEU A 133 -20.63 14.96 -1.39
N ASP A 134 -20.12 15.76 -2.31
CA ASP A 134 -20.61 15.90 -3.66
C ASP A 134 -20.10 14.78 -4.61
N GLY A 135 -19.18 13.93 -4.10
CA GLY A 135 -18.55 12.84 -4.83
C GLY A 135 -17.30 13.25 -5.61
N ASP A 136 -16.84 14.50 -5.47
CA ASP A 136 -15.63 14.97 -6.14
C ASP A 136 -14.37 14.37 -5.50
N PRO A 137 -13.42 13.89 -6.31
CA PRO A 137 -12.15 13.39 -5.80
C PRO A 137 -11.25 14.54 -5.32
N ILE A 138 -10.83 14.47 -4.07
CA ILE A 138 -9.96 15.42 -3.41
C ILE A 138 -8.59 14.79 -3.21
N ASN A 139 -7.54 15.49 -3.68
CA ASN A 139 -6.16 15.15 -3.39
C ASN A 139 -5.50 16.27 -2.58
N LEU A 140 -5.03 15.93 -1.39
CA LEU A 140 -4.35 16.87 -0.49
C LEU A 140 -2.85 17.03 -0.78
N GLY A 141 -2.45 16.97 -2.06
CA GLY A 141 -1.06 17.12 -2.53
C GLY A 141 -0.47 18.53 -2.38
N LYS A 142 -1.21 19.51 -1.86
CA LYS A 142 -0.74 20.88 -1.59
C LYS A 142 0.28 20.91 -0.44
N ASN A 143 0.91 22.07 -0.23
CA ASN A 143 1.76 22.31 0.92
C ASN A 143 0.94 22.37 2.21
N TRP A 144 1.38 21.61 3.21
CA TRP A 144 0.80 21.61 4.55
C TRP A 144 1.61 22.51 5.48
N SER A 145 0.97 23.00 6.52
CA SER A 145 1.63 23.73 7.59
C SER A 145 2.61 22.82 8.33
N TYR A 146 3.83 23.29 8.50
CA TYR A 146 4.90 22.61 9.21
C TYR A 146 5.68 23.60 10.07
N ASN A 147 5.87 23.24 11.34
CA ASN A 147 6.70 23.97 12.26
C ASN A 147 7.35 22.96 13.22
N GLY A 148 8.57 22.55 12.93
CA GLY A 148 9.25 21.50 13.69
C GLY A 148 10.73 21.44 13.35
N PHE A 149 11.29 20.23 13.34
CA PHE A 149 12.71 19.95 13.05
C PHE A 149 13.11 20.54 11.68
N LEU A 150 14.18 21.33 11.68
CA LEU A 150 14.60 22.06 10.48
C LEU A 150 15.50 21.23 9.53
N GLY A 151 15.86 20.03 9.93
CA GLY A 151 16.74 19.13 9.18
C GLY A 151 18.07 18.87 9.91
N GLY A 152 18.75 17.81 9.49
CA GLY A 152 20.06 17.38 10.01
C GLY A 152 20.10 15.91 10.41
N SER A 153 21.16 15.53 11.15
CA SER A 153 21.38 14.15 11.59
C SER A 153 20.42 13.75 12.71
N ILE A 154 19.81 12.57 12.56
CA ILE A 154 18.90 11.97 13.54
C ILE A 154 19.69 10.96 14.38
N ASN A 155 19.86 11.27 15.67
CA ASN A 155 20.55 10.39 16.63
C ASN A 155 19.56 9.65 17.55
N SER A 156 18.29 10.02 17.49
CA SER A 156 17.19 9.40 18.23
C SER A 156 15.91 9.47 17.39
N LYS A 157 14.81 8.97 17.91
CA LYS A 157 13.50 9.07 17.27
C LYS A 157 13.15 10.55 16.99
N GLU A 158 12.85 10.89 15.72
CA GLU A 158 12.42 12.21 15.30
C GLU A 158 11.04 12.13 14.63
N THR A 159 10.14 13.07 14.94
CA THR A 159 8.77 13.09 14.41
C THR A 159 8.48 14.41 13.72
N LEU A 160 8.21 14.35 12.43
CA LEU A 160 7.75 15.46 11.63
C LEU A 160 6.23 15.49 11.64
N LYS A 161 5.63 16.58 12.12
CA LYS A 161 4.17 16.74 12.21
C LYS A 161 3.67 17.83 11.26
N PHE A 162 2.77 17.45 10.37
CA PHE A 162 2.17 18.30 9.35
C PHE A 162 0.67 18.48 9.64
N SER A 163 0.10 19.63 9.25
CA SER A 163 -1.34 19.86 9.36
C SER A 163 -1.86 20.66 8.16
N THR A 164 -3.09 20.37 7.76
CA THR A 164 -3.82 21.16 6.75
C THR A 164 -5.25 21.40 7.21
N GLU A 165 -5.75 22.58 6.92
CA GLU A 165 -7.14 22.95 7.20
C GLU A 165 -8.00 22.62 5.98
N ILE A 166 -9.06 21.84 6.18
CA ILE A 166 -10.01 21.46 5.13
C ILE A 166 -11.18 22.43 5.09
N SER A 167 -11.67 22.81 6.27
CA SER A 167 -12.67 23.87 6.46
C SER A 167 -12.39 24.58 7.78
N PRO A 168 -12.99 25.74 8.04
CA PRO A 168 -12.67 26.56 9.21
C PRO A 168 -12.67 25.78 10.53
N GLY A 169 -11.49 25.69 11.17
CA GLY A 169 -11.28 24.97 12.42
C GLY A 169 -11.19 23.44 12.29
N GLN A 170 -11.29 22.88 11.09
CA GLN A 170 -11.24 21.45 10.85
C GLN A 170 -9.96 21.04 10.13
N PHE A 171 -9.11 20.31 10.82
CA PHE A 171 -7.77 19.96 10.37
C PHE A 171 -7.61 18.46 10.20
N ILE A 172 -6.82 18.08 9.20
CA ILE A 172 -6.16 16.78 9.14
C ILE A 172 -4.72 16.98 9.61
N THR A 173 -4.24 16.09 10.46
CA THR A 173 -2.83 16.04 10.84
C THR A 173 -2.20 14.73 10.40
N LYS A 174 -0.95 14.82 9.93
CA LYS A 174 -0.14 13.64 9.59
C LYS A 174 1.23 13.78 10.24
N SER A 175 1.71 12.70 10.83
CA SER A 175 3.04 12.64 11.44
C SER A 175 3.84 11.52 10.81
N LEU A 176 5.11 11.80 10.51
CA LEU A 176 6.10 10.80 10.07
C LEU A 176 7.18 10.71 11.13
N THR A 177 7.43 9.50 11.61
CA THR A 177 8.44 9.24 12.66
C THR A 177 9.58 8.42 12.11
N PHE A 178 10.75 8.98 12.15
CA PHE A 178 12.02 8.40 11.69
C PHE A 178 12.85 7.90 12.87
N ARG A 179 13.65 6.85 12.65
CA ARG A 179 14.64 6.32 13.60
C ARG A 179 15.99 6.17 12.92
N PRO A 180 17.11 6.36 13.65
CA PRO A 180 18.44 6.35 13.04
C PRO A 180 18.82 5.01 12.39
N ASP A 181 18.36 3.89 12.95
CA ASP A 181 18.75 2.52 12.57
C ASP A 181 17.60 1.70 11.98
N SER A 182 16.65 2.34 11.30
CA SER A 182 15.48 1.64 10.78
C SER A 182 15.07 2.16 9.41
N TYR A 183 14.74 1.25 8.49
CA TYR A 183 14.08 1.54 7.22
C TYR A 183 12.56 1.70 7.37
N VAL A 184 12.02 1.51 8.57
CA VAL A 184 10.61 1.72 8.87
C VAL A 184 10.38 3.16 9.30
N ILE A 185 9.40 3.80 8.66
CA ILE A 185 8.91 5.13 9.00
C ILE A 185 7.48 4.95 9.50
N ASP A 186 7.21 5.31 10.77
CA ASP A 186 5.84 5.24 11.27
C ASP A 186 5.05 6.46 10.82
N ILE A 187 3.86 6.22 10.31
CA ILE A 187 2.91 7.24 9.84
C ILE A 187 1.70 7.21 10.76
N SER A 188 1.29 8.36 11.27
CA SER A 188 0.04 8.53 12.01
C SER A 188 -0.80 9.61 11.34
N VAL A 189 -2.06 9.31 11.05
CA VAL A 189 -3.02 10.23 10.43
C VAL A 189 -4.22 10.41 11.34
N ASP A 190 -4.52 11.65 11.68
CA ASP A 190 -5.75 12.04 12.39
C ASP A 190 -6.62 12.88 11.44
N ALA A 191 -7.72 12.28 10.99
CA ALA A 191 -8.74 12.90 10.13
C ALA A 191 -10.10 13.03 10.83
N GLN A 192 -10.19 12.77 12.14
CA GLN A 192 -11.44 12.72 12.89
C GLN A 192 -12.27 13.99 12.75
N LYS A 193 -11.62 15.16 12.75
CA LYS A 193 -12.31 16.45 12.65
C LYS A 193 -12.97 16.73 11.31
N VAL A 194 -12.57 15.99 10.27
CA VAL A 194 -13.10 16.17 8.91
C VAL A 194 -13.99 15.00 8.46
N GLN A 195 -14.23 14.01 9.32
CA GLN A 195 -15.03 12.83 9.00
C GLN A 195 -16.39 13.17 8.34
N SER A 196 -17.08 14.19 8.83
CA SER A 196 -18.38 14.60 8.29
C SER A 196 -18.33 15.24 6.90
N GLN A 197 -17.15 15.53 6.36
CA GLN A 197 -16.94 16.10 5.03
C GLN A 197 -16.44 15.09 4.01
N VAL A 198 -16.10 13.89 4.49
CA VAL A 198 -15.56 12.81 3.69
C VAL A 198 -16.69 11.86 3.30
N PHE A 199 -16.92 11.71 2.00
CA PHE A 199 -17.90 10.74 1.50
C PHE A 199 -17.56 9.33 2.00
N SER A 200 -18.56 8.58 2.45
CA SER A 200 -18.40 7.28 3.10
C SER A 200 -17.53 7.27 4.38
N GLY A 201 -17.04 8.42 4.85
CA GLY A 201 -16.20 8.53 6.05
C GLY A 201 -14.81 7.90 5.94
N ASN A 202 -14.31 7.66 4.70
CA ASN A 202 -13.03 7.00 4.47
C ASN A 202 -12.10 7.86 3.60
N TYR A 203 -10.79 7.79 3.88
CA TYR A 203 -9.73 8.38 3.08
C TYR A 203 -8.71 7.33 2.67
N SER A 204 -8.00 7.55 1.57
CA SER A 204 -6.87 6.70 1.18
C SER A 204 -5.53 7.38 1.43
N ILE A 205 -4.53 6.56 1.70
CA ILE A 205 -3.11 6.92 1.67
C ILE A 205 -2.39 5.89 0.83
N GLY A 206 -1.48 6.33 -0.05
CA GLY A 206 -0.87 5.44 -1.00
C GLY A 206 0.53 5.86 -1.44
N TRP A 207 1.13 4.97 -2.21
CA TRP A 207 2.38 5.18 -2.93
C TRP A 207 2.11 5.02 -4.42
N TYR A 208 2.38 6.07 -5.19
CA TYR A 208 2.01 6.14 -6.60
C TYR A 208 3.26 6.34 -7.47
N GLY A 209 3.31 5.67 -8.62
CA GLY A 209 4.40 5.78 -9.58
C GLY A 209 5.56 4.81 -9.34
N GLY A 210 5.43 3.88 -8.40
CA GLY A 210 6.37 2.79 -8.18
C GLY A 210 7.69 3.19 -7.55
N LEU A 211 8.71 2.40 -7.85
CA LEU A 211 10.12 2.62 -7.52
C LEU A 211 10.91 2.74 -8.83
N PRO A 212 12.05 3.46 -8.86
CA PRO A 212 12.89 3.50 -10.05
C PRO A 212 13.63 2.18 -10.25
N PRO A 213 14.02 1.85 -11.50
CA PRO A 213 14.97 0.77 -11.74
C PRO A 213 16.33 1.11 -11.13
N THR A 214 17.02 0.11 -10.64
CA THR A 214 18.33 0.22 -9.98
C THR A 214 19.44 -0.51 -10.74
N GLU A 215 19.07 -1.24 -11.80
CA GLU A 215 19.99 -1.93 -12.68
C GLU A 215 20.26 -1.13 -13.95
N LYS A 216 21.47 -1.25 -14.50
CA LYS A 216 21.82 -0.64 -15.79
C LYS A 216 21.00 -1.21 -16.95
N ASN A 217 20.72 -2.49 -16.91
CA ASN A 217 19.76 -3.12 -17.80
C ASN A 217 18.38 -3.12 -17.11
N GLU A 218 17.63 -2.06 -17.35
CA GLU A 218 16.29 -1.89 -16.77
C GLU A 218 15.36 -3.07 -17.06
N LYS A 219 15.55 -3.78 -18.20
CA LYS A 219 14.74 -4.96 -18.54
C LYS A 219 14.90 -6.10 -17.54
N ASP A 220 16.10 -6.27 -16.96
CA ASP A 220 16.34 -7.29 -15.94
C ASP A 220 15.68 -6.93 -14.61
N ASP A 221 15.57 -5.64 -14.31
CA ASP A 221 14.91 -5.13 -13.13
C ASP A 221 13.38 -5.20 -13.25
N PHE A 222 12.83 -4.84 -14.40
CA PHE A 222 11.38 -4.87 -14.67
C PHE A 222 10.75 -6.27 -14.60
N VAL A 223 11.52 -7.34 -14.73
CA VAL A 223 11.01 -8.71 -14.51
C VAL A 223 10.41 -8.87 -13.12
N TYR A 224 10.97 -8.14 -12.14
CA TYR A 224 10.59 -8.23 -10.74
C TYR A 224 9.59 -7.14 -10.30
N PHE A 225 9.35 -6.14 -11.15
CA PHE A 225 8.43 -5.04 -10.81
C PHE A 225 7.00 -5.54 -10.75
N LYS A 226 6.39 -5.39 -9.59
CA LYS A 226 5.00 -5.77 -9.32
C LYS A 226 4.47 -4.98 -8.13
N SER A 227 3.15 -4.85 -8.07
CA SER A 227 2.45 -4.49 -6.84
C SER A 227 1.79 -5.71 -6.22
N TYR A 228 1.72 -5.71 -4.89
CA TYR A 228 1.24 -6.82 -4.08
C TYR A 228 0.25 -6.36 -3.03
N VAL A 229 -0.68 -7.24 -2.68
CA VAL A 229 -1.52 -7.15 -1.49
C VAL A 229 -1.51 -8.49 -0.77
N PHE A 230 -1.39 -8.46 0.55
CA PHE A 230 -1.57 -9.63 1.41
C PHE A 230 -2.79 -9.41 2.28
N GLN A 231 -3.79 -10.29 2.11
CA GLN A 231 -5.08 -10.17 2.76
C GLN A 231 -5.67 -11.57 2.99
N GLY A 232 -6.18 -11.80 4.19
CA GLY A 232 -6.86 -13.06 4.51
C GLY A 232 -5.97 -14.31 4.38
N GLY A 233 -4.65 -14.14 4.50
CA GLY A 233 -3.66 -15.23 4.34
C GLY A 233 -3.29 -15.52 2.88
N GLU A 234 -3.82 -14.78 1.91
CA GLU A 234 -3.52 -14.93 0.48
C GLU A 234 -2.71 -13.74 -0.03
N LEU A 235 -1.76 -14.01 -0.92
CA LEU A 235 -0.94 -13.03 -1.62
C LEU A 235 -1.46 -12.88 -3.05
N GLU A 236 -1.90 -11.66 -3.38
CA GLU A 236 -2.28 -11.31 -4.74
C GLU A 236 -1.28 -10.33 -5.33
N GLU A 237 -1.09 -10.37 -6.65
CA GLU A 237 -0.14 -9.51 -7.36
C GLU A 237 -0.72 -8.95 -8.66
N VAL A 238 -0.27 -7.75 -9.02
CA VAL A 238 -0.50 -7.17 -10.33
C VAL A 238 0.82 -6.99 -11.05
N LYS A 239 0.90 -7.54 -12.26
CA LYS A 239 1.98 -7.35 -13.23
C LYS A 239 1.40 -6.80 -14.53
N ILE A 240 1.90 -5.66 -14.98
CA ILE A 240 1.36 -4.91 -16.11
C ILE A 240 2.18 -5.18 -17.36
N LYS A 241 1.51 -5.23 -18.50
CA LYS A 241 2.15 -5.31 -19.81
C LYS A 241 2.21 -3.94 -20.48
N GLU A 242 3.11 -3.80 -21.43
CA GLU A 242 3.27 -2.57 -22.22
C GLU A 242 1.93 -2.14 -22.85
N GLY A 243 1.59 -0.87 -22.70
CA GLY A 243 0.34 -0.27 -23.17
C GLY A 243 -0.87 -0.53 -22.26
N GLU A 244 -0.74 -1.28 -21.18
CA GLU A 244 -1.84 -1.58 -20.26
C GLU A 244 -1.85 -0.66 -19.05
N THR A 245 -3.05 -0.51 -18.49
CA THR A 245 -3.30 0.06 -17.16
C THR A 245 -4.23 -0.88 -16.43
N GLU A 246 -3.83 -1.34 -15.26
CA GLU A 246 -4.63 -2.27 -14.45
C GLU A 246 -4.69 -1.76 -13.01
N SER A 247 -5.86 -1.94 -12.39
CA SER A 247 -6.07 -1.68 -10.96
C SER A 247 -7.02 -2.72 -10.40
N GLN A 248 -6.67 -3.28 -9.26
CA GLN A 248 -7.49 -4.24 -8.54
C GLN A 248 -7.76 -3.71 -7.13
N SER A 249 -9.02 -3.86 -6.68
CA SER A 249 -9.45 -3.44 -5.35
C SER A 249 -9.83 -4.64 -4.51
N PHE A 250 -9.44 -4.62 -3.25
CA PHE A 250 -9.62 -5.70 -2.27
C PHE A 250 -10.36 -5.13 -1.07
N ASN A 251 -11.53 -5.66 -0.77
CA ASN A 251 -12.37 -5.18 0.32
C ASN A 251 -12.03 -5.93 1.62
N GLY A 252 -12.01 -5.20 2.72
CA GLY A 252 -11.85 -5.73 4.06
C GLY A 252 -10.43 -5.62 4.62
N SER A 253 -10.20 -6.31 5.72
CA SER A 253 -8.95 -6.30 6.47
C SER A 253 -7.76 -6.67 5.59
N THR A 254 -6.77 -5.79 5.53
CA THR A 254 -5.55 -5.96 4.72
C THR A 254 -4.33 -5.88 5.62
N ASP A 255 -3.47 -6.88 5.55
CA ASP A 255 -2.27 -6.94 6.38
C ASP A 255 -1.20 -5.97 5.85
N TRP A 256 -0.98 -5.96 4.52
CA TRP A 256 -0.08 -5.01 3.88
C TRP A 256 -0.30 -4.93 2.37
N VAL A 257 0.15 -3.80 1.79
CA VAL A 257 0.33 -3.63 0.35
C VAL A 257 1.78 -3.25 0.07
N ALA A 258 2.32 -3.63 -1.10
CA ALA A 258 3.71 -3.39 -1.43
C ALA A 258 3.94 -3.19 -2.93
N ILE A 259 5.03 -2.50 -3.26
CA ILE A 259 5.61 -2.43 -4.60
C ILE A 259 7.06 -2.90 -4.50
N ARG A 260 7.42 -3.84 -5.34
CA ARG A 260 8.73 -4.47 -5.35
C ARG A 260 9.47 -4.24 -6.65
N THR A 261 10.78 -4.04 -6.54
CA THR A 261 11.75 -4.18 -7.62
C THR A 261 12.60 -5.44 -7.40
N LYS A 262 13.69 -5.59 -8.12
CA LYS A 262 14.60 -6.74 -7.95
C LYS A 262 15.21 -6.81 -6.55
N TYR A 263 15.64 -5.66 -6.00
CA TYR A 263 16.40 -5.59 -4.74
C TYR A 263 15.72 -4.79 -3.64
N PHE A 264 14.71 -3.98 -4.00
CA PHE A 264 14.09 -3.06 -3.06
C PHE A 264 12.58 -3.22 -3.03
N ILE A 265 12.00 -2.84 -1.93
CA ILE A 265 10.56 -2.88 -1.71
C ILE A 265 10.11 -1.62 -0.95
N THR A 266 8.94 -1.11 -1.30
CA THR A 266 8.18 -0.20 -0.44
C THR A 266 6.88 -0.87 -0.06
N SER A 267 6.48 -0.77 1.21
CA SER A 267 5.23 -1.36 1.68
C SER A 267 4.54 -0.46 2.71
N LEU A 268 3.20 -0.47 2.66
CA LEU A 268 2.35 0.11 3.67
C LEU A 268 1.75 -1.04 4.51
N VAL A 269 2.08 -1.04 5.79
CA VAL A 269 1.66 -2.05 6.76
C VAL A 269 0.79 -1.37 7.81
N PRO A 270 -0.55 -1.48 7.74
CA PRO A 270 -1.43 -0.98 8.78
C PRO A 270 -1.15 -1.65 10.12
N ASN A 271 -0.98 -0.87 11.20
CA ASN A 271 -0.72 -1.43 12.52
C ASN A 271 -1.93 -2.21 13.06
N ASN A 272 -3.12 -1.90 12.54
CA ASN A 272 -4.35 -2.65 12.78
C ASN A 272 -5.00 -2.98 11.43
N PRO A 273 -4.76 -4.19 10.88
CA PRO A 273 -5.37 -4.61 9.61
C PRO A 273 -6.89 -4.51 9.58
N GLY A 274 -7.56 -4.71 10.72
CA GLY A 274 -9.01 -4.64 10.84
C GLY A 274 -9.59 -3.22 10.68
N GLN A 275 -8.77 -2.15 10.72
CA GLN A 275 -9.20 -0.80 10.38
C GLN A 275 -9.22 -0.53 8.88
N VAL A 276 -8.56 -1.34 8.07
CA VAL A 276 -8.56 -1.17 6.62
C VAL A 276 -9.91 -1.52 6.04
N THR A 277 -10.54 -0.60 5.37
CA THR A 277 -11.84 -0.81 4.70
C THR A 277 -11.64 -1.51 3.34
N SER A 278 -10.62 -1.10 2.62
CA SER A 278 -10.17 -1.74 1.38
C SER A 278 -8.73 -1.36 1.06
N ALA A 279 -8.11 -2.12 0.17
CA ALA A 279 -6.82 -1.80 -0.43
C ALA A 279 -6.95 -1.82 -1.95
N ALA A 280 -6.07 -1.09 -2.64
CA ALA A 280 -5.95 -1.19 -4.08
C ALA A 280 -4.49 -1.29 -4.48
N ILE A 281 -4.23 -2.12 -5.48
CA ILE A 281 -2.94 -2.25 -6.14
C ILE A 281 -3.13 -2.18 -7.65
N GLY A 282 -2.15 -1.68 -8.35
CA GLY A 282 -2.24 -1.54 -9.80
C GLY A 282 -1.02 -0.88 -10.39
N GLY A 283 -1.19 -0.33 -11.59
CA GLY A 283 -0.18 0.47 -12.26
C GLY A 283 -0.50 0.71 -13.73
N SER A 284 0.44 1.30 -14.42
CA SER A 284 0.36 1.62 -15.84
C SER A 284 1.72 1.48 -16.51
N PHE A 285 1.71 1.08 -17.78
CA PHE A 285 2.91 1.01 -18.60
C PHE A 285 2.67 1.75 -19.91
N SER A 286 2.94 3.07 -19.91
CA SER A 286 2.98 3.88 -21.13
C SER A 286 4.42 3.98 -21.64
N ASP A 287 5.16 4.98 -21.20
CA ASP A 287 6.59 5.13 -21.53
C ASP A 287 7.48 4.27 -20.64
N ARG A 288 7.01 3.99 -19.43
CA ARG A 288 7.67 3.11 -18.46
C ARG A 288 6.64 2.45 -17.56
N GLU A 289 7.06 1.35 -16.96
CA GLU A 289 6.30 0.58 -15.99
C GLU A 289 6.27 1.32 -14.64
N ALA A 290 5.08 1.62 -14.14
CA ALA A 290 4.85 2.29 -12.86
C ALA A 290 3.74 1.59 -12.10
N TYR A 291 3.94 1.34 -10.82
CA TYR A 291 2.99 0.65 -9.94
C TYR A 291 2.46 1.59 -8.87
N ASP A 292 1.24 1.33 -8.47
CA ASP A 292 0.54 2.06 -7.43
C ASP A 292 0.03 1.10 -6.36
N MET A 293 0.00 1.58 -5.12
CA MET A 293 -0.62 0.90 -3.99
C MET A 293 -1.27 1.90 -3.06
N GLU A 294 -2.43 1.56 -2.50
CA GLU A 294 -3.09 2.37 -1.49
C GLU A 294 -3.90 1.53 -0.51
N VAL A 295 -4.14 2.10 0.67
CA VAL A 295 -5.06 1.57 1.67
C VAL A 295 -6.12 2.61 1.99
N LEU A 296 -7.38 2.17 2.11
CA LEU A 296 -8.53 2.99 2.48
C LEU A 296 -8.82 2.80 3.97
N LEU A 297 -8.86 3.90 4.71
CA LEU A 297 -8.90 3.95 6.17
C LEU A 297 -10.06 4.83 6.64
N PRO A 298 -10.70 4.52 7.80
CA PRO A 298 -11.77 5.34 8.33
C PRO A 298 -11.23 6.66 8.88
N ALA A 299 -11.94 7.75 8.59
CA ALA A 299 -11.64 9.06 9.16
C ALA A 299 -12.14 9.20 10.62
N SER A 300 -12.92 8.23 11.13
CA SER A 300 -13.42 8.21 12.50
C SER A 300 -12.34 7.98 13.56
N ASP A 301 -11.22 7.38 13.18
CA ASP A 301 -10.15 6.96 14.07
C ASP A 301 -8.81 7.52 13.64
N ILE A 302 -7.85 7.54 14.58
CA ILE A 302 -6.44 7.79 14.24
C ILE A 302 -5.88 6.51 13.62
N SER A 303 -5.42 6.62 12.38
CA SER A 303 -4.80 5.50 11.67
C SER A 303 -3.28 5.53 11.86
N ASN A 304 -2.71 4.36 12.19
CA ASN A 304 -1.27 4.17 12.29
C ASN A 304 -0.82 3.12 11.27
N ILE A 305 0.18 3.49 10.48
CA ILE A 305 0.71 2.69 9.37
C ILE A 305 2.22 2.70 9.47
N SER A 306 2.87 1.58 9.23
CA SER A 306 4.31 1.52 9.03
C SER A 306 4.62 1.51 7.55
N LEU A 307 5.37 2.50 7.07
CA LEU A 307 6.00 2.50 5.75
C LEU A 307 7.36 1.83 5.87
N TYR A 308 7.57 0.72 5.19
CA TYR A 308 8.91 0.20 4.94
C TYR A 308 9.40 0.69 3.59
N LEU A 309 10.61 1.21 3.52
CA LEU A 309 11.26 1.64 2.29
C LEU A 309 12.73 1.21 2.36
N GLY A 310 13.07 0.08 1.73
CA GLY A 310 14.37 -0.51 1.96
C GLY A 310 14.69 -1.72 1.08
N PRO A 311 15.84 -2.38 1.34
CA PRO A 311 16.23 -3.61 0.67
C PRO A 311 15.30 -4.77 1.03
N LEU A 312 15.28 -5.80 0.15
CA LEU A 312 14.55 -7.06 0.34
C LEU A 312 15.22 -7.96 1.37
#